data_50ec6248d32f31321ec05be30b8c8504
#
_entry.id   50ec6248d32f31321ec05be30b8c8504
#
_cell.length_a   1.000
_cell.length_b   1.000
_cell.length_c   1.000
_cell.angle_alpha   90.00
_cell.angle_beta   90.00
_cell.angle_gamma   90.00
#
_symmetry.space_group_name_H-M   'P 1'
#
loop_
_entity.id
_entity.type
_entity.pdbx_description
1 polymer ?
#
loop_
_entity_poly.entity_id
_entity_poly.type
_entity_poly.pdbx_seq_one_letter_code
_entity_poly.pdbx_strand_id
1 'polypeptide(L)'
;MHSNFLEEMKIKEVIGALERFAPLPLQDGFDNAGLQIGLTEAEATGALLCLDVTEAVVDEAVTLGYNLIVSHHPLIFKGYKSITGRDYVERCILKAIRNDIAIYSAHTNLDNAPGGVNFKIAEKIGLENIRILEPKQECLLKLVTFVPRAQADEVRNALAEAGCGCIGNYDSCSYNVEGEGMFRALKGASPFCGEVGELHKESEIRIETILPDFKKATVVKALLGAHPYELSLIHISEPTRLDVIS
;
A
#
# COMPACT_ATOMS: atom_id res chain seq x y z
N MET A 1 12.77 30.25 -23.67
CA MET A 1 12.47 30.22 -22.25
C MET A 1 11.61 28.99 -22.00
N HIS A 2 12.23 27.84 -21.66
CA HIS A 2 11.51 26.65 -21.23
C HIS A 2 11.40 26.76 -19.71
N SER A 3 10.24 27.16 -19.25
CA SER A 3 9.89 27.08 -17.82
C SER A 3 9.77 25.59 -17.48
N ASN A 4 10.80 25.03 -16.88
CA ASN A 4 10.70 23.75 -16.18
C ASN A 4 9.82 24.00 -14.94
N PHE A 5 8.54 23.75 -15.05
CA PHE A 5 7.71 23.40 -13.91
C PHE A 5 8.15 22.00 -13.44
N LEU A 6 9.22 21.92 -12.67
CA LEU A 6 9.38 20.85 -11.72
C LEU A 6 8.31 21.11 -10.68
N GLU A 7 7.23 20.35 -10.68
CA GLU A 7 6.27 20.33 -9.57
C GLU A 7 7.10 20.11 -8.31
N GLU A 8 6.98 21.01 -7.34
CA GLU A 8 7.65 20.93 -6.05
C GLU A 8 7.10 19.70 -5.31
N MET A 9 7.85 18.58 -5.41
CA MET A 9 7.43 17.30 -4.89
C MET A 9 7.88 17.16 -3.45
N LYS A 10 6.97 16.84 -2.54
CA LYS A 10 7.31 16.57 -1.14
C LYS A 10 7.95 15.19 -0.97
N ILE A 11 8.80 15.05 0.05
CA ILE A 11 9.43 13.77 0.39
C ILE A 11 8.40 12.65 0.53
N LYS A 12 7.24 12.91 1.13
CA LYS A 12 6.14 11.93 1.24
C LYS A 12 5.62 11.43 -0.10
N GLU A 13 5.66 12.26 -1.15
CA GLU A 13 5.19 11.87 -2.48
C GLU A 13 6.19 10.95 -3.17
N VAL A 14 7.50 11.21 -2.97
CA VAL A 14 8.57 10.30 -3.39
C VAL A 14 8.45 8.96 -2.68
N ILE A 15 8.31 8.97 -1.34
CA ILE A 15 8.09 7.76 -0.53
C ILE A 15 6.83 7.03 -0.98
N GLY A 16 5.73 7.73 -1.19
CA GLY A 16 4.49 7.15 -1.69
C GLY A 16 4.63 6.49 -3.06
N ALA A 17 5.49 7.02 -3.94
CA ALA A 17 5.80 6.37 -5.22
C ALA A 17 6.58 5.06 -5.02
N LEU A 18 7.56 5.03 -4.12
CA LEU A 18 8.32 3.83 -3.76
C LEU A 18 7.40 2.77 -3.13
N GLU A 19 6.51 3.17 -2.23
CA GLU A 19 5.58 2.26 -1.54
C GLU A 19 4.45 1.75 -2.44
N ARG A 20 4.08 2.48 -3.48
CA ARG A 20 3.18 1.94 -4.53
C ARG A 20 3.83 0.82 -5.32
N PHE A 21 5.15 0.92 -5.60
CA PHE A 21 5.90 -0.11 -6.30
C PHE A 21 6.24 -1.29 -5.38
N ALA A 22 6.71 -1.01 -4.17
CA ALA A 22 7.14 -1.99 -3.18
C ALA A 22 6.47 -1.71 -1.82
N PRO A 23 5.19 -2.10 -1.64
CA PRO A 23 4.45 -1.86 -0.41
C PRO A 23 5.16 -2.40 0.83
N LEU A 24 5.20 -1.62 1.93
CA LEU A 24 5.85 -2.04 3.18
C LEU A 24 5.38 -3.39 3.75
N PRO A 25 4.08 -3.78 3.64
CA PRO A 25 3.65 -5.10 4.09
C PRO A 25 4.26 -6.30 3.36
N LEU A 26 4.97 -6.07 2.25
CA LEU A 26 5.74 -7.13 1.58
C LEU A 26 7.06 -7.45 2.28
N GLN A 27 7.49 -6.63 3.26
CA GLN A 27 8.70 -6.90 4.02
C GLN A 27 8.59 -8.17 4.85
N ASP A 28 9.75 -8.80 5.14
CA ASP A 28 9.81 -9.93 6.05
C ASP A 28 9.53 -9.53 7.50
N GLY A 29 9.04 -10.47 8.31
CA GLY A 29 8.60 -10.18 9.68
C GLY A 29 9.72 -9.71 10.64
N PHE A 30 10.99 -9.88 10.28
CA PHE A 30 12.14 -9.41 11.05
C PHE A 30 12.67 -8.04 10.61
N ASP A 31 12.15 -7.52 9.48
CA ASP A 31 12.67 -6.33 8.80
C ASP A 31 12.17 -5.01 9.41
N ASN A 32 12.84 -3.93 9.06
CA ASN A 32 12.49 -2.56 9.39
C ASN A 32 12.63 -1.65 8.15
N ALA A 33 11.97 -2.02 7.04
CA ALA A 33 11.90 -1.17 5.85
C ALA A 33 11.02 0.06 6.09
N GLY A 34 11.15 1.08 5.24
CA GLY A 34 10.37 2.31 5.29
C GLY A 34 11.16 3.51 5.78
N LEU A 35 10.43 4.54 6.22
CA LEU A 35 11.02 5.77 6.74
C LEU A 35 11.75 5.51 8.06
N GLN A 36 13.05 5.75 8.07
CA GLN A 36 13.91 5.55 9.22
C GLN A 36 14.09 6.84 10.04
N ILE A 37 14.25 7.98 9.36
CA ILE A 37 14.56 9.28 9.94
C ILE A 37 13.91 10.36 9.08
N GLY A 38 13.54 11.48 9.70
CA GLY A 38 13.22 12.73 9.02
C GLY A 38 11.75 13.04 8.89
N LEU A 39 11.48 14.23 8.37
CA LEU A 39 10.15 14.80 8.17
C LEU A 39 9.75 14.71 6.70
N THR A 40 8.55 14.23 6.43
CA THR A 40 8.09 13.94 5.07
C THR A 40 7.36 15.08 4.39
N GLU A 41 6.99 16.14 5.13
CA GLU A 41 6.26 17.29 4.58
C GLU A 41 7.16 18.31 3.88
N ALA A 42 8.50 18.20 4.04
CA ALA A 42 9.45 19.05 3.35
C ALA A 42 9.46 18.76 1.85
N GLU A 43 9.76 19.78 1.04
CA GLU A 43 10.02 19.66 -0.38
C GLU A 43 11.31 18.85 -0.60
N ALA A 44 11.28 17.91 -1.54
CA ALA A 44 12.45 17.13 -1.90
C ALA A 44 13.39 17.96 -2.77
N THR A 45 14.57 18.27 -2.27
CA THR A 45 15.62 18.98 -3.04
C THR A 45 16.41 18.07 -3.95
N GLY A 46 16.44 16.77 -3.63
CA GLY A 46 17.11 15.70 -4.36
C GLY A 46 17.16 14.44 -3.52
N ALA A 47 17.42 13.31 -4.17
CA ALA A 47 17.55 12.01 -3.51
C ALA A 47 18.90 11.35 -3.84
N LEU A 48 19.62 10.91 -2.82
CA LEU A 48 20.84 10.10 -2.94
C LEU A 48 20.48 8.62 -2.76
N LEU A 49 20.84 7.79 -3.72
CA LEU A 49 20.59 6.35 -3.68
C LEU A 49 21.86 5.63 -3.21
N CYS A 50 21.72 4.70 -2.27
CA CYS A 50 22.83 3.90 -1.77
C CYS A 50 22.39 2.49 -1.37
N LEU A 51 23.38 1.58 -1.22
CA LEU A 51 23.13 0.27 -0.63
C LEU A 51 23.06 0.38 0.90
N ASP A 52 24.10 0.98 1.49
CA ASP A 52 24.27 1.17 2.92
C ASP A 52 24.38 2.67 3.25
N VAL A 53 23.72 3.10 4.32
CA VAL A 53 23.90 4.46 4.85
C VAL A 53 25.15 4.50 5.73
N THR A 54 26.13 5.29 5.32
CA THR A 54 27.36 5.56 6.09
C THR A 54 27.47 7.05 6.38
N GLU A 55 28.38 7.44 7.29
CA GLU A 55 28.65 8.85 7.55
C GLU A 55 29.09 9.60 6.27
N ALA A 56 29.86 8.93 5.38
CA ALA A 56 30.28 9.50 4.11
C ALA A 56 29.11 9.75 3.15
N VAL A 57 28.13 8.83 3.10
CA VAL A 57 26.90 8.99 2.29
C VAL A 57 26.07 10.18 2.80
N VAL A 58 25.97 10.35 4.12
CA VAL A 58 25.25 11.53 4.69
C VAL A 58 26.03 12.82 4.37
N ASP A 59 27.37 12.83 4.43
CA ASP A 59 28.19 13.98 4.04
C ASP A 59 28.04 14.32 2.56
N GLU A 60 27.96 13.31 1.71
CA GLU A 60 27.70 13.48 0.26
C GLU A 60 26.34 14.13 0.02
N ALA A 61 25.27 13.66 0.68
CA ALA A 61 23.94 14.26 0.57
C ALA A 61 23.96 15.74 1.02
N VAL A 62 24.63 16.06 2.13
CA VAL A 62 24.81 17.46 2.59
C VAL A 62 25.54 18.28 1.53
N THR A 63 26.62 17.75 0.96
CA THR A 63 27.43 18.47 -0.05
C THR A 63 26.65 18.74 -1.33
N LEU A 64 25.78 17.80 -1.72
CA LEU A 64 24.91 17.94 -2.90
C LEU A 64 23.67 18.79 -2.62
N GLY A 65 23.38 19.13 -1.37
CA GLY A 65 22.17 19.83 -0.96
C GLY A 65 20.91 18.95 -1.07
N TYR A 66 21.05 17.63 -1.00
CA TYR A 66 19.94 16.67 -1.05
C TYR A 66 19.42 16.39 0.35
N ASN A 67 18.12 16.38 0.50
CA ASN A 67 17.46 16.14 1.78
C ASN A 67 16.73 14.79 1.89
N LEU A 68 16.95 13.87 0.94
CA LEU A 68 16.47 12.50 0.99
C LEU A 68 17.59 11.52 0.65
N ILE A 69 17.75 10.51 1.48
CA ILE A 69 18.57 9.32 1.18
C ILE A 69 17.63 8.13 1.07
N VAL A 70 17.73 7.38 -0.04
CA VAL A 70 17.04 6.12 -0.23
C VAL A 70 18.06 5.01 -0.23
N SER A 71 18.03 4.17 0.80
CA SER A 71 18.93 3.03 0.93
C SER A 71 18.23 1.71 0.67
N HIS A 72 18.99 0.67 0.34
CA HIS A 72 18.50 -0.69 0.37
C HIS A 72 18.48 -1.20 1.81
N HIS A 73 19.62 -1.26 2.47
CA HIS A 73 19.70 -1.75 3.84
C HIS A 73 19.20 -0.69 4.85
N PRO A 74 18.36 -1.09 5.83
CA PRO A 74 17.92 -0.19 6.88
C PRO A 74 19.09 0.29 7.74
N LEU A 75 19.22 1.61 7.93
CA LEU A 75 20.18 2.17 8.87
C LEU A 75 19.84 1.75 10.31
N ILE A 76 18.57 1.79 10.66
CA ILE A 76 18.05 1.38 11.97
C ILE A 76 17.41 0.01 11.84
N PHE A 77 18.18 -1.06 12.07
CA PHE A 77 17.64 -2.42 12.02
C PHE A 77 17.02 -2.85 13.36
N LYS A 78 17.56 -2.35 14.48
CA LYS A 78 17.05 -2.59 15.84
C LYS A 78 16.77 -1.26 16.53
N GLY A 79 15.70 -1.22 17.35
CA GLY A 79 15.34 -0.03 18.10
C GLY A 79 16.43 0.44 19.06
N TYR A 80 16.67 1.74 19.10
CA TYR A 80 17.64 2.39 20.01
C TYR A 80 16.93 2.89 21.27
N LYS A 81 17.54 2.63 22.44
CA LYS A 81 17.09 3.19 23.73
C LYS A 81 17.65 4.58 24.00
N SER A 82 18.73 4.95 23.33
CA SER A 82 19.39 6.26 23.44
C SER A 82 20.18 6.52 22.16
N ILE A 83 20.33 7.77 21.76
CA ILE A 83 21.12 8.20 20.61
C ILE A 83 22.15 9.20 21.13
N THR A 84 23.39 8.78 21.23
CA THR A 84 24.50 9.54 21.87
C THR A 84 25.75 9.63 21.00
N GLY A 85 25.74 9.04 19.80
CA GLY A 85 26.87 9.04 18.87
C GLY A 85 27.92 7.96 19.15
N ARG A 86 27.59 6.92 19.93
CA ARG A 86 28.55 5.87 20.33
C ARG A 86 29.02 5.01 19.15
N ASP A 87 28.11 4.69 18.24
CA ASP A 87 28.44 3.91 17.06
C ASP A 87 28.17 4.70 15.77
N TYR A 88 28.49 4.11 14.62
CA TYR A 88 28.34 4.78 13.33
C TYR A 88 26.88 5.06 12.99
N VAL A 89 25.95 4.16 13.40
CA VAL A 89 24.52 4.32 13.14
C VAL A 89 24.00 5.53 13.91
N GLU A 90 24.29 5.63 15.22
CA GLU A 90 23.91 6.79 16.04
C GLU A 90 24.50 8.10 15.45
N ARG A 91 25.74 8.06 14.93
CA ARG A 91 26.37 9.25 14.29
C ARG A 91 25.67 9.61 12.99
N CYS A 92 25.31 8.63 12.15
CA CYS A 92 24.51 8.88 10.94
C CYS A 92 23.15 9.48 11.29
N ILE A 93 22.45 8.94 12.30
CA ILE A 93 21.17 9.46 12.79
C ILE A 93 21.31 10.93 13.20
N LEU A 94 22.27 11.24 14.07
CA LEU A 94 22.48 12.60 14.55
C LEU A 94 22.86 13.57 13.43
N LYS A 95 23.66 13.11 12.47
CA LYS A 95 24.08 13.93 11.32
C LYS A 95 22.91 14.18 10.38
N ALA A 96 22.10 13.16 10.05
CA ALA A 96 20.92 13.30 9.21
C ALA A 96 19.90 14.27 9.83
N ILE A 97 19.60 14.14 11.13
CA ILE A 97 18.67 15.01 11.83
C ILE A 97 19.16 16.48 11.84
N ARG A 98 20.46 16.71 12.07
CA ARG A 98 21.03 18.07 12.12
C ARG A 98 21.03 18.78 10.76
N ASN A 99 20.94 18.02 9.66
CA ASN A 99 20.95 18.55 8.30
C ASN A 99 19.59 18.38 7.59
N ASP A 100 18.52 18.10 8.35
CA ASP A 100 17.16 17.93 7.84
C ASP A 100 17.04 16.89 6.71
N ILE A 101 17.86 15.82 6.76
CA ILE A 101 17.88 14.74 5.78
C ILE A 101 16.95 13.62 6.25
N ALA A 102 15.99 13.26 5.41
CA ALA A 102 15.19 12.07 5.58
C ALA A 102 15.92 10.84 5.03
N ILE A 103 15.78 9.70 5.73
CA ILE A 103 16.35 8.41 5.30
C ILE A 103 15.21 7.42 5.19
N TYR A 104 15.03 6.85 4.00
CA TYR A 104 14.06 5.81 3.69
C TYR A 104 14.80 4.56 3.22
N SER A 105 14.39 3.39 3.69
CA SER A 105 15.00 2.11 3.30
C SER A 105 13.98 1.23 2.56
N ALA A 106 14.31 0.85 1.32
CA ALA A 106 13.58 -0.11 0.51
C ALA A 106 14.34 -1.44 0.54
N HIS A 107 14.00 -2.30 1.49
CA HIS A 107 14.73 -3.52 1.80
C HIS A 107 13.98 -4.77 1.32
N THR A 108 13.61 -5.70 2.20
CA THR A 108 12.95 -6.93 1.80
C THR A 108 11.57 -6.72 1.16
N ASN A 109 10.90 -5.60 1.41
CA ASN A 109 9.71 -5.20 0.66
C ASN A 109 10.00 -5.01 -0.83
N LEU A 110 11.19 -4.47 -1.19
CA LEU A 110 11.63 -4.30 -2.58
C LEU A 110 12.10 -5.62 -3.18
N ASP A 111 12.72 -6.50 -2.37
CA ASP A 111 13.11 -7.84 -2.80
C ASP A 111 11.88 -8.69 -3.16
N ASN A 112 10.81 -8.58 -2.37
CA ASN A 112 9.58 -9.34 -2.53
C ASN A 112 8.59 -8.71 -3.52
N ALA A 113 8.84 -7.48 -3.98
CA ALA A 113 7.96 -6.81 -4.94
C ALA A 113 8.08 -7.42 -6.34
N PRO A 114 6.97 -7.61 -7.08
CA PRO A 114 7.02 -7.93 -8.50
C PRO A 114 7.82 -6.88 -9.28
N GLY A 115 8.82 -7.33 -10.06
CA GLY A 115 9.73 -6.44 -10.77
C GLY A 115 10.82 -5.79 -9.90
N GLY A 116 10.89 -6.14 -8.63
CA GLY A 116 11.90 -5.66 -7.67
C GLY A 116 13.28 -6.27 -7.87
N VAL A 117 14.12 -6.23 -6.82
CA VAL A 117 15.56 -6.58 -6.90
C VAL A 117 15.77 -7.99 -7.43
N ASN A 118 15.04 -9.01 -6.91
CA ASN A 118 15.21 -10.40 -7.34
C ASN A 118 14.87 -10.60 -8.81
N PHE A 119 13.83 -9.93 -9.32
CA PHE A 119 13.48 -9.95 -10.74
C PHE A 119 14.56 -9.30 -11.60
N LYS A 120 15.13 -8.17 -11.14
CA LYS A 120 16.21 -7.49 -11.84
C LYS A 120 17.52 -8.27 -11.86
N ILE A 121 17.84 -8.99 -10.79
CA ILE A 121 18.98 -9.91 -10.75
C ILE A 121 18.76 -11.04 -11.75
N ALA A 122 17.60 -11.70 -11.72
CA ALA A 122 17.24 -12.78 -12.63
C ALA A 122 17.34 -12.35 -14.12
N GLU A 123 16.82 -11.16 -14.45
CA GLU A 123 16.93 -10.57 -15.79
C GLU A 123 18.40 -10.37 -16.20
N LYS A 124 19.22 -9.80 -15.30
CA LYS A 124 20.65 -9.53 -15.58
C LYS A 124 21.49 -10.77 -15.81
N ILE A 125 21.16 -11.89 -15.15
CA ILE A 125 21.86 -13.17 -15.35
C ILE A 125 21.21 -14.03 -16.44
N GLY A 126 20.18 -13.53 -17.11
CA GLY A 126 19.56 -14.18 -18.26
C GLY A 126 18.64 -15.35 -17.94
N LEU A 127 17.99 -15.33 -16.74
CA LEU A 127 16.98 -16.36 -16.41
C LEU A 127 15.68 -16.12 -17.17
N GLU A 128 15.10 -17.20 -17.68
CA GLU A 128 13.79 -17.20 -18.33
C GLU A 128 12.76 -17.94 -17.48
N ASN A 129 11.46 -17.65 -17.68
CA ASN A 129 10.35 -18.30 -16.96
C ASN A 129 10.47 -18.18 -15.43
N ILE A 130 10.81 -17.00 -14.95
CA ILE A 130 11.04 -16.71 -13.55
C ILE A 130 9.77 -17.00 -12.73
N ARG A 131 9.91 -17.72 -11.61
CA ARG A 131 8.83 -18.01 -10.66
C ARG A 131 9.28 -17.67 -9.26
N ILE A 132 8.34 -17.29 -8.42
CA ILE A 132 8.57 -17.14 -6.98
C ILE A 132 8.85 -18.52 -6.41
N LEU A 133 10.02 -18.73 -5.79
CA LEU A 133 10.45 -20.01 -5.24
C LEU A 133 9.59 -20.42 -4.03
N GLU A 134 9.30 -19.48 -3.15
CA GLU A 134 8.49 -19.66 -1.95
C GLU A 134 7.37 -18.60 -1.90
N PRO A 135 6.22 -18.87 -2.52
CA PRO A 135 5.11 -17.92 -2.49
C PRO A 135 4.50 -17.83 -1.09
N LYS A 136 4.32 -16.62 -0.59
CA LYS A 136 3.61 -16.37 0.68
C LYS A 136 2.17 -16.88 0.57
N GLN A 137 1.78 -17.71 1.52
CA GLN A 137 0.44 -18.30 1.58
C GLN A 137 -0.48 -17.45 2.47
N GLU A 138 -1.81 -17.66 2.31
CA GLU A 138 -2.83 -17.04 3.19
C GLU A 138 -2.80 -15.50 3.22
N CYS A 139 -2.42 -14.89 2.11
CA CYS A 139 -2.34 -13.43 1.97
C CYS A 139 -3.51 -12.81 1.19
N LEU A 140 -4.52 -13.61 0.85
CA LEU A 140 -5.72 -13.14 0.14
C LEU A 140 -6.96 -13.22 1.04
N LEU A 141 -7.68 -12.12 1.10
CA LEU A 141 -8.98 -12.03 1.76
C LEU A 141 -10.09 -12.05 0.72
N LYS A 142 -11.24 -12.60 1.08
CA LYS A 142 -12.49 -12.50 0.33
C LYS A 142 -13.33 -11.38 0.91
N LEU A 143 -13.74 -10.43 0.07
CA LEU A 143 -14.69 -9.38 0.41
C LEU A 143 -16.05 -9.68 -0.21
N VAL A 144 -17.10 -9.51 0.59
CA VAL A 144 -18.49 -9.58 0.14
C VAL A 144 -19.21 -8.33 0.63
N THR A 145 -19.95 -7.68 -0.27
CA THR A 145 -20.82 -6.56 0.05
C THR A 145 -22.13 -6.64 -0.74
N PHE A 146 -23.16 -5.92 -0.30
CA PHE A 146 -24.48 -5.89 -0.91
C PHE A 146 -24.82 -4.46 -1.25
N VAL A 147 -25.14 -4.19 -2.50
CA VAL A 147 -25.27 -2.84 -3.06
C VAL A 147 -26.55 -2.74 -3.86
N PRO A 148 -27.33 -1.65 -3.77
CA PRO A 148 -28.44 -1.43 -4.67
C PRO A 148 -28.00 -1.59 -6.13
N ARG A 149 -28.84 -2.24 -6.93
CA ARG A 149 -28.50 -2.60 -8.33
C ARG A 149 -27.99 -1.42 -9.15
N ALA A 150 -28.58 -0.24 -8.94
CA ALA A 150 -28.24 0.96 -9.70
C ALA A 150 -26.80 1.50 -9.40
N GLN A 151 -26.25 1.23 -8.21
CA GLN A 151 -24.94 1.68 -7.76
C GLN A 151 -23.87 0.57 -7.83
N ALA A 152 -24.22 -0.63 -8.26
CA ALA A 152 -23.31 -1.78 -8.25
C ALA A 152 -22.05 -1.58 -9.11
N ASP A 153 -22.18 -0.92 -10.27
CA ASP A 153 -21.04 -0.65 -11.16
C ASP A 153 -20.07 0.35 -10.54
N GLU A 154 -20.56 1.39 -9.90
CA GLU A 154 -19.75 2.39 -9.22
C GLU A 154 -18.93 1.76 -8.08
N VAL A 155 -19.58 0.95 -7.24
CA VAL A 155 -18.90 0.25 -6.14
C VAL A 155 -17.90 -0.76 -6.66
N ARG A 156 -18.19 -1.53 -7.71
CA ARG A 156 -17.22 -2.45 -8.32
C ARG A 156 -15.99 -1.74 -8.83
N ASN A 157 -16.17 -0.61 -9.52
CA ASN A 157 -15.07 0.18 -10.05
C ASN A 157 -14.19 0.72 -8.91
N ALA A 158 -14.79 1.27 -7.86
CA ALA A 158 -14.05 1.75 -6.69
C ALA A 158 -13.25 0.63 -5.99
N LEU A 159 -13.82 -0.57 -5.89
CA LEU A 159 -13.13 -1.75 -5.35
C LEU A 159 -11.94 -2.18 -6.24
N ALA A 160 -12.14 -2.22 -7.56
CA ALA A 160 -11.08 -2.58 -8.51
C ALA A 160 -9.94 -1.56 -8.49
N GLU A 161 -10.23 -0.27 -8.50
CA GLU A 161 -9.23 0.82 -8.38
C GLU A 161 -8.46 0.76 -7.07
N ALA A 162 -9.11 0.34 -5.97
CA ALA A 162 -8.46 0.10 -4.70
C ALA A 162 -7.58 -1.17 -4.69
N GLY A 163 -7.66 -1.99 -5.74
CA GLY A 163 -6.83 -3.18 -5.96
C GLY A 163 -7.46 -4.50 -5.59
N CYS A 164 -8.79 -4.59 -5.63
CA CYS A 164 -9.50 -5.86 -5.58
C CYS A 164 -9.50 -6.57 -6.94
N GLY A 165 -9.66 -7.89 -6.93
CA GLY A 165 -9.94 -8.70 -8.11
C GLY A 165 -8.73 -8.96 -9.01
N CYS A 166 -7.50 -8.84 -8.51
CA CYS A 166 -6.31 -9.18 -9.29
C CYS A 166 -6.01 -10.69 -9.15
N ILE A 167 -6.07 -11.45 -10.25
CA ILE A 167 -5.82 -12.90 -10.32
C ILE A 167 -4.93 -13.18 -11.53
N GLY A 168 -3.67 -13.47 -11.31
CA GLY A 168 -2.71 -13.70 -12.40
C GLY A 168 -2.65 -12.49 -13.36
N ASN A 169 -2.99 -12.71 -14.62
CA ASN A 169 -3.02 -11.67 -15.66
C ASN A 169 -4.42 -11.02 -15.84
N TYR A 170 -5.32 -11.21 -14.87
CA TYR A 170 -6.66 -10.62 -14.90
C TYR A 170 -6.81 -9.63 -13.75
N ASP A 171 -7.48 -8.53 -14.00
CA ASP A 171 -7.92 -7.56 -13.00
C ASP A 171 -9.44 -7.48 -12.91
N SER A 172 -9.94 -6.70 -11.96
CA SER A 172 -11.37 -6.42 -11.79
C SER A 172 -12.25 -7.66 -11.64
N CYS A 173 -11.67 -8.81 -11.27
CA CYS A 173 -12.38 -10.06 -11.10
C CYS A 173 -13.38 -9.94 -9.93
N SER A 174 -14.64 -10.16 -10.21
CA SER A 174 -15.72 -10.23 -9.22
C SER A 174 -16.77 -11.25 -9.61
N TYR A 175 -17.45 -11.80 -8.61
CA TYR A 175 -18.65 -12.62 -8.82
C TYR A 175 -19.86 -11.87 -8.28
N ASN A 176 -20.91 -11.77 -9.09
CA ASN A 176 -22.07 -10.95 -8.77
C ASN A 176 -23.33 -11.80 -8.81
N VAL A 177 -24.19 -11.66 -7.78
CA VAL A 177 -25.48 -12.35 -7.66
C VAL A 177 -26.56 -11.34 -7.39
N GLU A 178 -27.64 -11.39 -8.18
CA GLU A 178 -28.85 -10.61 -7.92
C GLU A 178 -29.63 -11.19 -6.74
N GLY A 179 -30.15 -10.33 -5.89
CA GLY A 179 -30.90 -10.68 -4.71
C GLY A 179 -31.84 -9.58 -4.24
N GLU A 180 -32.53 -9.83 -3.15
CA GLU A 180 -33.40 -8.87 -2.48
C GLU A 180 -32.89 -8.66 -1.06
N GLY A 181 -32.47 -7.42 -0.73
CA GLY A 181 -32.17 -6.98 0.62
C GLY A 181 -33.46 -6.51 1.33
N MET A 182 -33.55 -6.74 2.64
CA MET A 182 -34.63 -6.24 3.46
C MET A 182 -34.14 -5.59 4.72
N PHE A 183 -34.67 -4.40 5.05
CA PHE A 183 -34.36 -3.70 6.28
C PHE A 183 -35.54 -2.84 6.74
N ARG A 184 -35.48 -2.42 8.01
CA ARG A 184 -36.37 -1.41 8.57
C ARG A 184 -35.52 -0.33 9.24
N ALA A 185 -35.57 0.87 8.70
CA ALA A 185 -34.93 2.01 9.32
C ALA A 185 -35.65 2.39 10.62
N LEU A 186 -34.90 2.60 11.72
CA LEU A 186 -35.43 3.03 13.00
C LEU A 186 -35.27 4.54 13.16
N LYS A 187 -35.95 5.11 14.18
CA LYS A 187 -35.83 6.55 14.48
C LYS A 187 -34.37 6.94 14.72
N GLY A 188 -33.89 7.91 13.96
CA GLY A 188 -32.49 8.40 14.00
C GLY A 188 -31.64 7.90 12.83
N ALA A 189 -32.11 6.95 12.02
CA ALA A 189 -31.48 6.57 10.76
C ALA A 189 -31.80 7.55 9.65
N SER A 190 -30.90 7.67 8.66
CA SER A 190 -31.08 8.41 7.41
C SER A 190 -30.93 7.45 6.22
N PRO A 191 -31.94 6.63 5.96
CA PRO A 191 -31.83 5.59 4.94
C PRO A 191 -31.71 6.19 3.54
N PHE A 192 -30.83 5.62 2.70
CA PHE A 192 -30.69 5.99 1.28
C PHE A 192 -31.98 5.68 0.48
N CYS A 193 -32.68 4.58 0.82
CA CYS A 193 -33.96 4.18 0.25
C CYS A 193 -34.89 3.69 1.36
N GLY A 194 -36.21 3.69 1.10
CA GLY A 194 -37.25 3.34 2.09
C GLY A 194 -37.55 4.46 3.09
N GLU A 195 -38.51 4.21 3.98
CA GLU A 195 -38.96 5.18 5.01
C GLU A 195 -38.75 4.65 6.42
N VAL A 196 -38.53 5.59 7.36
CA VAL A 196 -38.33 5.23 8.77
C VAL A 196 -39.59 4.59 9.35
N GLY A 197 -39.45 3.41 9.95
CA GLY A 197 -40.52 2.63 10.56
C GLY A 197 -41.15 1.60 9.65
N GLU A 198 -40.89 1.65 8.35
CA GLU A 198 -41.45 0.70 7.37
C GLU A 198 -40.44 -0.39 6.99
N LEU A 199 -40.94 -1.59 6.68
CA LEU A 199 -40.10 -2.67 6.14
C LEU A 199 -39.90 -2.43 4.64
N HIS A 200 -38.67 -2.10 4.27
CA HIS A 200 -38.29 -1.87 2.87
C HIS A 200 -37.64 -3.10 2.27
N LYS A 201 -37.91 -3.32 0.98
CA LYS A 201 -37.27 -4.33 0.14
C LYS A 201 -36.55 -3.65 -1.01
N GLU A 202 -35.28 -3.96 -1.20
CA GLU A 202 -34.47 -3.37 -2.26
C GLU A 202 -33.85 -4.46 -3.13
N SER A 203 -33.83 -4.21 -4.46
CA SER A 203 -33.10 -5.06 -5.39
C SER A 203 -31.60 -4.80 -5.27
N GLU A 204 -30.85 -5.78 -4.81
CA GLU A 204 -29.44 -5.67 -4.51
C GLU A 204 -28.58 -6.64 -5.33
N ILE A 205 -27.36 -6.22 -5.58
CA ILE A 205 -26.30 -7.08 -6.10
C ILE A 205 -25.37 -7.45 -4.94
N ARG A 206 -25.22 -8.74 -4.69
CA ARG A 206 -24.14 -9.27 -3.87
C ARG A 206 -22.88 -9.29 -4.72
N ILE A 207 -21.87 -8.53 -4.33
CA ILE A 207 -20.56 -8.46 -4.98
C ILE A 207 -19.57 -9.26 -4.13
N GLU A 208 -18.91 -10.25 -4.75
CA GLU A 208 -17.80 -10.99 -4.16
C GLU A 208 -16.52 -10.73 -4.94
N THR A 209 -15.45 -10.40 -4.25
CA THR A 209 -14.12 -10.21 -4.84
C THR A 209 -13.02 -10.60 -3.85
N ILE A 210 -11.78 -10.67 -4.32
CA ILE A 210 -10.61 -10.93 -3.48
C ILE A 210 -9.71 -9.71 -3.42
N LEU A 211 -8.91 -9.62 -2.36
CA LEU A 211 -7.91 -8.58 -2.19
C LEU A 211 -6.73 -9.11 -1.40
N PRO A 212 -5.51 -8.57 -1.61
CA PRO A 212 -4.39 -8.81 -0.70
C PRO A 212 -4.72 -8.29 0.71
N ASP A 213 -4.34 -9.03 1.75
CA ASP A 213 -4.61 -8.71 3.15
C ASP A 213 -4.12 -7.30 3.55
N PHE A 214 -2.95 -6.91 3.05
CA PHE A 214 -2.36 -5.59 3.31
C PHE A 214 -3.13 -4.42 2.68
N LYS A 215 -4.01 -4.66 1.69
CA LYS A 215 -4.88 -3.65 1.08
C LYS A 215 -6.23 -3.48 1.80
N LYS A 216 -6.50 -4.28 2.83
CA LYS A 216 -7.79 -4.29 3.54
C LYS A 216 -8.26 -2.89 3.94
N ALA A 217 -7.41 -2.10 4.58
CA ALA A 217 -7.79 -0.76 5.04
C ALA A 217 -8.13 0.19 3.88
N THR A 218 -7.33 0.16 2.80
CA THR A 218 -7.55 0.97 1.60
C THR A 218 -8.84 0.59 0.89
N VAL A 219 -9.08 -0.71 0.73
CA VAL A 219 -10.28 -1.26 0.09
C VAL A 219 -11.54 -0.93 0.89
N VAL A 220 -11.51 -1.11 2.21
CA VAL A 220 -12.65 -0.76 3.07
C VAL A 220 -12.95 0.73 3.00
N LYS A 221 -11.93 1.59 2.99
CA LYS A 221 -12.12 3.04 2.81
C LYS A 221 -12.75 3.38 1.47
N ALA A 222 -12.31 2.75 0.38
CA ALA A 222 -12.88 2.96 -0.96
C ALA A 222 -14.34 2.47 -1.02
N LEU A 223 -14.62 1.30 -0.44
CA LEU A 223 -15.98 0.76 -0.34
C LEU A 223 -16.91 1.72 0.40
N LEU A 224 -16.52 2.18 1.59
CA LEU A 224 -17.32 3.11 2.38
C LEU A 224 -17.54 4.47 1.68
N GLY A 225 -16.60 4.89 0.85
CA GLY A 225 -16.71 6.13 0.07
C GLY A 225 -17.64 6.02 -1.14
N ALA A 226 -17.75 4.82 -1.75
CA ALA A 226 -18.58 4.58 -2.94
C ALA A 226 -19.95 3.99 -2.60
N HIS A 227 -20.12 3.40 -1.41
CA HIS A 227 -21.36 2.73 -1.03
C HIS A 227 -22.44 3.76 -0.65
N PRO A 228 -23.66 3.66 -1.22
CA PRO A 228 -24.70 4.65 -0.97
C PRO A 228 -25.34 4.57 0.43
N TYR A 229 -25.26 3.40 1.08
CA TYR A 229 -25.85 3.21 2.41
C TYR A 229 -24.98 3.80 3.52
N GLU A 230 -25.60 4.42 4.53
CA GLU A 230 -24.92 4.88 5.73
C GLU A 230 -24.38 3.71 6.57
N LEU A 231 -24.97 2.52 6.46
CA LEU A 231 -24.56 1.28 7.10
C LEU A 231 -24.58 0.14 6.07
N SER A 232 -23.42 -0.30 5.64
CA SER A 232 -23.27 -1.39 4.70
C SER A 232 -22.82 -2.68 5.40
N LEU A 233 -23.39 -3.81 4.98
CA LEU A 233 -22.88 -5.12 5.37
C LEU A 233 -21.60 -5.44 4.58
N ILE A 234 -20.49 -5.49 5.30
CA ILE A 234 -19.21 -5.85 4.74
C ILE A 234 -18.74 -7.14 5.43
N HIS A 235 -18.60 -8.21 4.66
CA HIS A 235 -17.99 -9.45 5.11
C HIS A 235 -16.60 -9.58 4.52
N ILE A 236 -15.58 -9.65 5.39
CA ILE A 236 -14.23 -9.99 5.00
C ILE A 236 -13.90 -11.28 5.73
N SER A 237 -13.82 -12.37 4.98
CA SER A 237 -13.50 -13.68 5.51
C SER A 237 -11.99 -13.94 5.48
N GLU A 238 -11.57 -14.94 6.27
CA GLU A 238 -10.20 -15.46 6.40
C GLU A 238 -9.50 -15.64 5.04
N PRO A 239 -8.16 -15.69 5.03
CA PRO A 239 -7.37 -15.83 3.82
C PRO A 239 -7.88 -16.93 2.90
N THR A 240 -8.06 -16.59 1.64
CA THR A 240 -8.55 -17.51 0.60
C THR A 240 -7.36 -18.00 -0.20
N ARG A 241 -7.25 -19.32 -0.42
CA ARG A 241 -6.33 -19.89 -1.40
C ARG A 241 -6.90 -19.73 -2.80
N LEU A 242 -6.07 -19.26 -3.72
CA LEU A 242 -6.30 -19.40 -5.15
C LEU A 242 -5.67 -20.73 -5.58
N ASP A 243 -6.50 -21.75 -5.76
CA ASP A 243 -6.08 -22.94 -6.46
C ASP A 243 -6.24 -22.68 -7.97
N VAL A 244 -5.11 -22.70 -8.67
CA VAL A 244 -5.12 -22.66 -10.13
C VAL A 244 -5.66 -24.00 -10.60
N ILE A 245 -6.83 -24.00 -11.22
CA ILE A 245 -7.35 -25.16 -11.92
C ILE A 245 -6.48 -25.30 -13.19
N SER A 246 -5.61 -26.31 -13.17
CA SER A 246 -4.76 -26.70 -14.32
C SER A 246 -5.54 -27.57 -15.29
#